data_7bb3c10f1be1b2d012e4d9685ebeed53
#
_entry.id   7bb3c10f1be1b2d012e4d9685ebeed53
#
_cell.length_a   1.000
_cell.length_b   1.000
_cell.length_c   1.000
_cell.angle_alpha   90.00
_cell.angle_beta   90.00
_cell.angle_gamma   90.00
#
_symmetry.space_group_name_H-M   'P 1'
#
loop_
_entity.id
_entity.type
_entity.pdbx_description
1 polymer ?
#
loop_
_entity_poly.entity_id
_entity_poly.type
_entity_poly.pdbx_seq_one_letter_code
_entity_poly.pdbx_strand_id
1 'polypeptide(L)'
;MKRWLLIIATAASMLSLTGCGYNDFQRLDEKSKAAWGEVLNQYQRRSDLIPNIVATVKGEASFEQDTLTKVIEARAKATSIQATPELINNPEAFNKFQQAQGELSGALSRLMVVAERYPDLKANQACRDLRVTLEGTENRITVARNEYIGTVQAYNILARSFPTN
;
A
#
# COMPACT_ATOMS: atom_id res chain seq x y z
N MET A 1 27.55 49.45 -25.46
CA MET A 1 26.61 49.31 -24.33
C MET A 1 25.35 48.50 -24.69
N LYS A 2 24.61 48.82 -25.77
CA LYS A 2 23.38 48.10 -26.16
C LYS A 2 23.56 46.58 -26.42
N ARG A 3 24.70 46.17 -27.02
CA ARG A 3 25.00 44.76 -27.28
C ARG A 3 25.23 43.92 -26.02
N TRP A 4 25.85 44.51 -25.00
CA TRP A 4 26.09 43.85 -23.72
C TRP A 4 24.79 43.71 -22.91
N LEU A 5 23.89 44.68 -22.99
CA LEU A 5 22.58 44.61 -22.37
C LEU A 5 21.70 43.50 -22.98
N LEU A 6 21.80 43.28 -24.27
CA LEU A 6 21.11 42.16 -24.96
C LEU A 6 21.65 40.80 -24.54
N ILE A 7 22.97 40.66 -24.38
CA ILE A 7 23.61 39.41 -23.92
C ILE A 7 23.21 39.11 -22.47
N ILE A 8 23.19 40.10 -21.60
CA ILE A 8 22.74 39.93 -20.19
C ILE A 8 21.25 39.59 -20.12
N ALA A 9 20.42 40.22 -20.93
CA ALA A 9 18.98 39.94 -20.96
C ALA A 9 18.69 38.51 -21.46
N THR A 10 19.41 38.04 -22.50
CA THR A 10 19.26 36.66 -22.97
C THR A 10 19.80 35.63 -21.97
N ALA A 11 20.90 35.90 -21.29
CA ALA A 11 21.45 35.05 -20.24
C ALA A 11 20.50 34.97 -19.01
N ALA A 12 19.93 36.11 -18.60
CA ALA A 12 18.96 36.16 -17.50
C ALA A 12 17.66 35.44 -17.87
N SER A 13 17.20 35.52 -19.11
CA SER A 13 16.03 34.79 -19.62
C SER A 13 16.27 33.27 -19.66
N MET A 14 17.48 32.79 -19.98
CA MET A 14 17.82 31.37 -19.93
C MET A 14 17.91 30.83 -18.51
N LEU A 15 18.35 31.59 -17.54
CA LEU A 15 18.43 31.22 -16.13
C LEU A 15 17.04 31.11 -15.47
N SER A 16 16.04 31.85 -15.93
CA SER A 16 14.68 31.79 -15.39
C SER A 16 13.87 30.57 -15.86
N LEU A 17 14.28 29.88 -16.93
CA LEU A 17 13.58 28.68 -17.42
C LEU A 17 13.91 27.39 -16.65
N THR A 18 15.00 27.36 -15.90
CA THR A 18 15.47 26.13 -15.21
C THR A 18 14.77 25.85 -13.87
N GLY A 19 13.96 26.76 -13.36
CA GLY A 19 13.32 26.63 -12.04
C GLY A 19 11.92 25.99 -12.00
N CYS A 20 11.24 25.91 -13.13
CA CYS A 20 9.81 25.59 -13.16
C CYS A 20 9.47 24.10 -12.84
N GLY A 21 10.37 23.15 -13.08
CA GLY A 21 10.10 21.73 -12.88
C GLY A 21 10.51 21.18 -11.50
N TYR A 22 11.51 21.77 -10.85
CA TYR A 22 12.08 21.23 -9.63
C TYR A 22 11.07 21.14 -8.47
N ASN A 23 10.29 22.18 -8.25
CA ASN A 23 9.29 22.20 -7.19
C ASN A 23 8.17 21.17 -7.42
N ASP A 24 7.79 20.95 -8.67
CA ASP A 24 6.79 19.96 -9.02
C ASP A 24 7.32 18.53 -8.80
N PHE A 25 8.59 18.26 -9.08
CA PHE A 25 9.22 16.98 -8.73
C PHE A 25 9.19 16.74 -7.21
N GLN A 26 9.61 17.71 -6.42
CA GLN A 26 9.61 17.58 -4.96
C GLN A 26 8.19 17.35 -4.43
N ARG A 27 7.22 18.07 -4.95
CA ARG A 27 5.81 17.91 -4.56
C ARG A 27 5.26 16.53 -4.90
N LEU A 28 5.56 15.99 -6.08
CA LEU A 28 5.11 14.66 -6.49
C LEU A 28 5.85 13.54 -5.76
N ASP A 29 7.13 13.72 -5.47
CA ASP A 29 7.92 12.79 -4.67
C ASP A 29 7.33 12.66 -3.26
N GLU A 30 7.12 13.78 -2.56
CA GLU A 30 6.50 13.79 -1.24
C GLU A 30 5.07 13.24 -1.26
N LYS A 31 4.29 13.54 -2.30
CA LYS A 31 2.96 12.97 -2.46
C LYS A 31 3.01 11.44 -2.64
N SER A 32 3.99 10.92 -3.39
CA SER A 32 4.18 9.48 -3.57
C SER A 32 4.59 8.79 -2.27
N LYS A 33 5.48 9.40 -1.49
CA LYS A 33 5.88 8.91 -0.16
C LYS A 33 4.70 8.88 0.81
N ALA A 34 3.89 9.93 0.84
CA ALA A 34 2.69 10.00 1.68
C ALA A 34 1.67 8.92 1.29
N ALA A 35 1.40 8.75 -0.01
CA ALA A 35 0.50 7.71 -0.50
C ALA A 35 1.03 6.29 -0.19
N TRP A 36 2.33 6.06 -0.29
CA TRP A 36 2.94 4.79 0.14
C TRP A 36 2.79 4.56 1.64
N GLY A 37 2.99 5.59 2.47
CA GLY A 37 2.75 5.52 3.91
C GLY A 37 1.31 5.09 4.24
N GLU A 38 0.32 5.58 3.49
CA GLU A 38 -1.07 5.16 3.67
C GLU A 38 -1.28 3.67 3.29
N VAL A 39 -0.63 3.17 2.23
CA VAL A 39 -0.64 1.73 1.90
C VAL A 39 -0.11 0.90 3.07
N LEU A 40 1.02 1.30 3.67
CA LEU A 40 1.60 0.61 4.82
C LEU A 40 0.68 0.63 6.04
N ASN A 41 0.03 1.76 6.32
CA ASN A 41 -0.94 1.90 7.40
C ASN A 41 -2.13 0.93 7.23
N GLN A 42 -2.65 0.78 6.02
CA GLN A 42 -3.75 -0.15 5.76
C GLN A 42 -3.31 -1.62 5.89
N TYR A 43 -2.10 -1.98 5.47
CA TYR A 43 -1.54 -3.30 5.70
C TYR A 43 -1.33 -3.61 7.19
N GLN A 44 -0.84 -2.63 7.96
CA GLN A 44 -0.70 -2.77 9.42
C GLN A 44 -2.05 -2.99 10.06
N ARG A 45 -3.05 -2.17 9.73
CA ARG A 45 -4.42 -2.31 10.24
C ARG A 45 -5.00 -3.70 9.96
N ARG A 46 -4.80 -4.24 8.74
CA ARG A 46 -5.20 -5.61 8.43
C ARG A 46 -4.53 -6.64 9.32
N SER A 47 -3.23 -6.52 9.51
CA SER A 47 -2.45 -7.44 10.35
C SER A 47 -2.91 -7.42 11.81
N ASP A 48 -3.33 -6.27 12.32
CA ASP A 48 -3.80 -6.08 13.70
C ASP A 48 -5.18 -6.69 13.95
N LEU A 49 -5.99 -6.87 12.90
CA LEU A 49 -7.31 -7.53 13.00
C LEU A 49 -7.18 -9.06 13.13
N ILE A 50 -6.10 -9.67 12.64
CA ILE A 50 -5.99 -11.12 12.51
C ILE A 50 -6.05 -11.85 13.85
N PRO A 51 -5.42 -11.41 14.94
CA PRO A 51 -5.54 -12.09 16.24
C PRO A 51 -7.00 -12.22 16.71
N ASN A 52 -7.79 -11.16 16.51
CA ASN A 52 -9.21 -11.17 16.89
C ASN A 52 -10.03 -12.13 16.01
N ILE A 53 -9.75 -12.15 14.70
CA ILE A 53 -10.39 -13.08 13.76
C ILE A 53 -10.08 -14.52 14.16
N VAL A 54 -8.81 -14.84 14.40
CA VAL A 54 -8.36 -16.16 14.80
C VAL A 54 -8.98 -16.57 16.14
N ALA A 55 -9.03 -15.68 17.12
CA ALA A 55 -9.64 -15.96 18.43
C ALA A 55 -11.15 -16.26 18.32
N THR A 56 -11.87 -15.49 17.50
CA THR A 56 -13.31 -15.69 17.28
C THR A 56 -13.59 -17.03 16.60
N VAL A 57 -12.80 -17.38 15.58
CA VAL A 57 -12.98 -18.64 14.84
C VAL A 57 -12.53 -19.86 15.66
N LYS A 58 -11.50 -19.73 16.48
CA LYS A 58 -11.07 -20.79 17.43
C LYS A 58 -12.13 -21.15 18.47
N GLY A 59 -13.09 -20.27 18.74
CA GLY A 59 -14.23 -20.56 19.59
C GLY A 59 -15.11 -21.68 19.06
N GLU A 60 -15.06 -21.99 17.76
CA GLU A 60 -15.72 -23.14 17.15
C GLU A 60 -14.81 -24.37 17.21
N ALA A 61 -15.15 -25.33 18.05
CA ALA A 61 -14.31 -26.50 18.34
C ALA A 61 -14.08 -27.41 17.11
N SER A 62 -15.01 -27.40 16.16
CA SER A 62 -14.96 -28.22 14.94
C SER A 62 -14.25 -27.54 13.78
N PHE A 63 -13.75 -26.30 13.94
CA PHE A 63 -13.14 -25.54 12.84
C PHE A 63 -11.81 -26.16 12.38
N GLU A 64 -11.57 -26.10 11.07
CA GLU A 64 -10.36 -26.64 10.43
C GLU A 64 -9.07 -25.97 10.93
N GLN A 65 -8.27 -26.68 11.72
CA GLN A 65 -7.00 -26.16 12.28
C GLN A 65 -6.00 -25.78 11.18
N ASP A 66 -5.97 -26.50 10.07
CA ASP A 66 -5.07 -26.21 8.93
C ASP A 66 -5.32 -24.82 8.34
N THR A 67 -6.59 -24.43 8.21
CA THR A 67 -6.95 -23.09 7.71
C THR A 67 -6.50 -21.98 8.67
N LEU A 68 -6.64 -22.19 9.98
CA LEU A 68 -6.16 -21.23 10.99
C LEU A 68 -4.62 -21.11 10.97
N THR A 69 -3.94 -22.25 10.92
CA THR A 69 -2.47 -22.29 10.87
C THR A 69 -1.94 -21.51 9.67
N LYS A 70 -2.50 -21.70 8.48
CA LYS A 70 -2.13 -20.95 7.28
C LYS A 70 -2.29 -19.44 7.41
N VAL A 71 -3.33 -18.97 8.09
CA VAL A 71 -3.52 -17.54 8.35
C VAL A 71 -2.44 -17.01 9.30
N ILE A 72 -2.12 -17.75 10.36
CA ILE A 72 -1.10 -17.36 11.33
C ILE A 72 0.28 -17.32 10.67
N GLU A 73 0.63 -18.32 9.87
CA GLU A 73 1.90 -18.39 9.12
C GLU A 73 2.01 -17.25 8.10
N ALA A 74 0.96 -17.01 7.32
CA ALA A 74 0.93 -15.93 6.34
C ALA A 74 1.06 -14.56 7.01
N ARG A 75 0.42 -14.36 8.18
CA ARG A 75 0.60 -13.14 8.97
C ARG A 75 2.04 -12.99 9.44
N ALA A 76 2.63 -14.05 10.03
CA ALA A 76 4.02 -14.02 10.49
C ALA A 76 4.97 -13.66 9.35
N LYS A 77 4.78 -14.23 8.16
CA LYS A 77 5.55 -13.93 6.96
C LYS A 77 5.37 -12.47 6.52
N ALA A 78 4.14 -11.99 6.46
CA ALA A 78 3.83 -10.62 6.05
C ALA A 78 4.40 -9.57 7.02
N THR A 79 4.43 -9.86 8.33
CA THR A 79 4.96 -8.96 9.37
C THR A 79 6.47 -9.08 9.59
N SER A 80 7.11 -10.15 9.13
CA SER A 80 8.57 -10.33 9.24
C SER A 80 9.35 -9.37 8.33
N ILE A 81 8.72 -8.85 7.28
CA ILE A 81 9.32 -7.89 6.36
C ILE A 81 9.06 -6.48 6.90
N GLN A 82 10.12 -5.76 7.23
CA GLN A 82 10.00 -4.38 7.70
C GLN A 82 9.40 -3.49 6.60
N ALA A 83 8.19 -3.05 6.82
CA ALA A 83 7.46 -2.17 5.92
C ALA A 83 7.86 -0.70 6.18
N THR A 84 9.06 -0.32 5.74
CA THR A 84 9.56 1.05 5.83
C THR A 84 9.24 1.85 4.57
N PRO A 85 9.22 3.19 4.65
CA PRO A 85 9.07 4.04 3.45
C PRO A 85 10.11 3.74 2.37
N GLU A 86 11.32 3.32 2.76
CA GLU A 86 12.43 3.02 1.86
C GLU A 86 12.29 1.67 1.13
N LEU A 87 11.33 0.83 1.52
CA LEU A 87 11.10 -0.49 0.91
C LEU A 87 10.90 -0.40 -0.62
N ILE A 88 10.27 0.68 -1.08
CA ILE A 88 10.04 0.92 -2.52
C ILE A 88 11.34 1.13 -3.32
N ASN A 89 12.45 1.47 -2.65
CA ASN A 89 13.76 1.68 -3.29
C ASN A 89 14.51 0.37 -3.53
N ASN A 90 14.00 -0.76 -3.01
CA ASN A 90 14.60 -2.09 -3.21
C ASN A 90 13.57 -3.00 -3.91
N PRO A 91 13.68 -3.22 -5.24
CA PRO A 91 12.72 -4.00 -6.00
C PRO A 91 12.56 -5.44 -5.51
N GLU A 92 13.62 -6.08 -5.04
CA GLU A 92 13.57 -7.46 -4.54
C GLU A 92 12.80 -7.53 -3.21
N ALA A 93 13.12 -6.66 -2.27
CA ALA A 93 12.42 -6.57 -0.99
C ALA A 93 10.94 -6.17 -1.18
N PHE A 94 10.67 -5.25 -2.09
CA PHE A 94 9.31 -4.83 -2.45
C PHE A 94 8.49 -6.00 -3.03
N ASN A 95 9.06 -6.78 -3.94
CA ASN A 95 8.39 -7.96 -4.51
C ASN A 95 8.11 -9.02 -3.45
N LYS A 96 9.06 -9.31 -2.56
CA LYS A 96 8.86 -10.23 -1.42
C LYS A 96 7.74 -9.74 -0.50
N PHE A 97 7.71 -8.44 -0.21
CA PHE A 97 6.66 -7.83 0.58
C PHE A 97 5.29 -7.97 -0.10
N GLN A 98 5.18 -7.64 -1.38
CA GLN A 98 3.92 -7.78 -2.13
C GLN A 98 3.44 -9.23 -2.16
N GLN A 99 4.33 -10.19 -2.37
CA GLN A 99 4.00 -11.61 -2.36
C GLN A 99 3.45 -12.02 -0.99
N ALA A 100 4.13 -11.67 0.10
CA ALA A 100 3.71 -12.01 1.45
C ALA A 100 2.34 -11.40 1.80
N GLN A 101 2.08 -10.15 1.38
CA GLN A 101 0.78 -9.50 1.56
C GLN A 101 -0.31 -10.18 0.71
N GLY A 102 0.01 -10.66 -0.49
CA GLY A 102 -0.89 -11.43 -1.35
C GLY A 102 -1.25 -12.79 -0.75
N GLU A 103 -0.26 -13.51 -0.21
CA GLU A 103 -0.46 -14.79 0.49
C GLU A 103 -1.38 -14.61 1.70
N LEU A 104 -1.20 -13.54 2.46
CA LEU A 104 -2.06 -13.22 3.59
C LEU A 104 -3.51 -12.92 3.15
N SER A 105 -3.72 -12.13 2.09
CA SER A 105 -5.06 -11.89 1.53
C SER A 105 -5.72 -13.20 1.11
N GLY A 106 -4.98 -14.09 0.44
CA GLY A 106 -5.48 -15.40 0.02
C GLY A 106 -5.87 -16.29 1.19
N ALA A 107 -5.05 -16.34 2.25
CA ALA A 107 -5.31 -17.09 3.47
C ALA A 107 -6.56 -16.58 4.21
N LEU A 108 -6.71 -15.25 4.33
CA LEU A 108 -7.89 -14.63 4.95
C LEU A 108 -9.17 -14.87 4.13
N SER A 109 -9.10 -14.76 2.82
CA SER A 109 -10.25 -15.07 1.93
C SER A 109 -10.68 -16.52 2.09
N ARG A 110 -9.73 -17.47 2.14
CA ARG A 110 -10.02 -18.88 2.38
C ARG A 110 -10.65 -19.10 3.75
N LEU A 111 -10.12 -18.46 4.80
CA LEU A 111 -10.70 -18.54 6.16
C LEU A 111 -12.18 -18.11 6.15
N MET A 112 -12.50 -17.00 5.47
CA MET A 112 -13.88 -16.51 5.39
C MET A 112 -14.79 -17.47 4.64
N VAL A 113 -14.34 -18.07 3.53
CA VAL A 113 -15.10 -19.07 2.79
C VAL A 113 -15.34 -20.33 3.62
N VAL A 114 -14.34 -20.79 4.38
CA VAL A 114 -14.48 -21.96 5.25
C VAL A 114 -15.42 -21.65 6.41
N ALA A 115 -15.32 -20.47 7.04
CA ALA A 115 -16.19 -20.06 8.14
C ALA A 115 -17.69 -20.06 7.76
N GLU A 116 -18.04 -19.81 6.47
CA GLU A 116 -19.42 -19.90 5.98
C GLU A 116 -20.04 -21.29 6.10
N ARG A 117 -19.25 -22.35 6.19
CA ARG A 117 -19.71 -23.73 6.35
C ARG A 117 -20.15 -24.05 7.77
N TYR A 118 -19.83 -23.19 8.72
CA TYR A 118 -20.13 -23.37 10.14
C TYR A 118 -21.30 -22.48 10.55
N PRO A 119 -22.51 -23.04 10.77
CA PRO A 119 -23.72 -22.27 11.08
C PRO A 119 -23.55 -21.38 12.32
N ASP A 120 -22.84 -21.87 13.35
CA ASP A 120 -22.61 -21.15 14.60
C ASP A 120 -21.71 -19.92 14.40
N LEU A 121 -20.66 -20.03 13.60
CA LEU A 121 -19.82 -18.88 13.21
C LEU A 121 -20.59 -17.88 12.35
N LYS A 122 -21.39 -18.39 11.43
CA LYS A 122 -22.24 -17.54 10.58
C LYS A 122 -23.29 -16.77 11.39
N ALA A 123 -23.85 -17.40 12.43
CA ALA A 123 -24.80 -16.79 13.33
C ALA A 123 -24.14 -15.85 14.37
N ASN A 124 -22.82 -15.98 14.59
CA ASN A 124 -22.09 -15.18 15.57
C ASN A 124 -21.93 -13.74 15.10
N GLN A 125 -22.41 -12.77 15.90
CA GLN A 125 -22.33 -11.35 15.59
C GLN A 125 -20.89 -10.87 15.45
N ALA A 126 -19.99 -11.27 16.38
CA ALA A 126 -18.60 -10.88 16.34
C ALA A 126 -17.89 -11.36 15.05
N CYS A 127 -18.23 -12.57 14.57
CA CYS A 127 -17.68 -13.10 13.33
C CYS A 127 -18.16 -12.27 12.11
N ARG A 128 -19.43 -11.87 12.09
CA ARG A 128 -19.98 -11.00 11.03
C ARG A 128 -19.33 -9.62 11.02
N ASP A 129 -19.17 -9.00 12.19
CA ASP A 129 -18.56 -7.67 12.33
C ASP A 129 -17.09 -7.68 11.90
N LEU A 130 -16.35 -8.74 12.27
CA LEU A 130 -14.96 -8.93 11.83
C LEU A 130 -14.86 -9.13 10.32
N ARG A 131 -15.79 -9.86 9.71
CA ARG A 131 -15.85 -10.01 8.25
C ARG A 131 -16.02 -8.65 7.56
N VAL A 132 -17.04 -7.89 7.95
CA VAL A 132 -17.31 -6.55 7.40
C VAL A 132 -16.09 -5.64 7.57
N THR A 133 -15.43 -5.71 8.72
CA THR A 133 -14.23 -4.93 8.99
C THR A 133 -13.07 -5.35 8.09
N LEU A 134 -12.88 -6.66 7.88
CA LEU A 134 -11.85 -7.20 7.00
C LEU A 134 -12.08 -6.79 5.54
N GLU A 135 -13.30 -7.00 5.02
CA GLU A 135 -13.68 -6.59 3.67
C GLU A 135 -13.48 -5.07 3.46
N GLY A 136 -13.89 -4.26 4.44
CA GLY A 136 -13.66 -2.81 4.42
C GLY A 136 -12.16 -2.46 4.41
N THR A 137 -11.33 -3.23 5.09
CA THR A 137 -9.87 -3.03 5.11
C THR A 137 -9.24 -3.42 3.78
N GLU A 138 -9.64 -4.54 3.16
CA GLU A 138 -9.16 -4.94 1.83
C GLU A 138 -9.53 -3.90 0.76
N ASN A 139 -10.74 -3.33 0.83
CA ASN A 139 -11.14 -2.24 -0.05
C ASN A 139 -10.26 -1.00 0.14
N ARG A 140 -9.94 -0.62 1.37
CA ARG A 140 -9.05 0.53 1.66
C ARG A 140 -7.63 0.26 1.16
N ILE A 141 -7.10 -0.95 1.30
CA ILE A 141 -5.82 -1.35 0.73
C ILE A 141 -5.84 -1.13 -0.79
N THR A 142 -6.90 -1.56 -1.45
CA THR A 142 -7.05 -1.39 -2.91
C THR A 142 -7.06 0.09 -3.29
N VAL A 143 -7.83 0.92 -2.59
CA VAL A 143 -7.90 2.37 -2.82
C VAL A 143 -6.53 3.03 -2.60
N ALA A 144 -5.87 2.74 -1.47
CA ALA A 144 -4.56 3.30 -1.15
C ALA A 144 -3.49 2.90 -2.19
N ARG A 145 -3.51 1.65 -2.66
CA ARG A 145 -2.61 1.19 -3.72
C ARG A 145 -2.85 1.92 -5.05
N ASN A 146 -4.10 2.11 -5.42
CA ASN A 146 -4.45 2.84 -6.65
C ASN A 146 -4.03 4.31 -6.57
N GLU A 147 -4.18 4.95 -5.40
CA GLU A 147 -3.69 6.30 -5.18
C GLU A 147 -2.16 6.38 -5.30
N TYR A 148 -1.43 5.45 -4.65
CA TYR A 148 0.02 5.37 -4.79
C TYR A 148 0.46 5.20 -6.25
N ILE A 149 -0.15 4.28 -6.99
CA ILE A 149 0.13 4.07 -8.42
C ILE A 149 -0.11 5.35 -9.22
N GLY A 150 -1.20 6.06 -8.94
CA GLY A 150 -1.51 7.34 -9.60
C GLY A 150 -0.47 8.43 -9.32
N THR A 151 0.06 8.51 -8.09
CA THR A 151 1.13 9.47 -7.75
C THR A 151 2.43 9.14 -8.46
N VAL A 152 2.82 7.87 -8.50
CA VAL A 152 4.01 7.40 -9.23
C VAL A 152 3.86 7.66 -10.74
N GLN A 153 2.68 7.42 -11.30
CA GLN A 153 2.41 7.73 -12.70
C GLN A 153 2.56 9.22 -12.98
N ALA A 154 2.01 10.09 -12.13
CA ALA A 154 2.14 11.55 -12.28
C ALA A 154 3.61 12.00 -12.21
N TYR A 155 4.40 11.43 -11.29
CA TYR A 155 5.84 11.66 -11.19
C TYR A 155 6.57 11.26 -12.49
N ASN A 156 6.28 10.05 -12.99
CA ASN A 156 6.90 9.53 -14.22
C ASN A 156 6.51 10.33 -15.47
N ILE A 157 5.29 10.87 -15.53
CA ILE A 157 4.87 11.75 -16.62
C ILE A 157 5.69 13.04 -16.58
N LEU A 158 5.80 13.67 -15.40
CA LEU A 158 6.58 14.90 -15.24
C LEU A 158 8.05 14.66 -15.63
N ALA A 159 8.64 13.53 -15.19
CA ALA A 159 10.02 13.17 -15.50
C ALA A 159 10.31 12.97 -17.00
N ARG A 160 9.27 12.78 -17.81
CA ARG A 160 9.38 12.57 -19.27
C ARG A 160 8.80 13.73 -20.09
N SER A 161 8.37 14.80 -19.44
CA SER A 161 7.75 15.95 -20.10
C SER A 161 8.76 17.07 -20.29
N PHE A 162 8.72 17.71 -21.48
CA PHE A 162 9.47 18.94 -21.71
C PHE A 162 8.83 20.11 -20.95
N PRO A 163 9.55 21.04 -20.33
CA PRO A 163 11.02 21.20 -20.25
C PRO A 163 11.68 20.51 -19.05
N THR A 164 11.00 19.63 -18.33
CA THR A 164 11.49 18.97 -17.11
C THR A 164 12.36 17.74 -17.38
N ASN A 165 12.40 17.33 -18.64
CA ASN A 165 13.21 16.22 -19.13
C ASN A 165 14.62 16.71 -19.49
#